data_c68722c185d064bf15b55a9e0956311e
#
_entry.id   c68722c185d064bf15b55a9e0956311e
#
_cell.length_a   1.000
_cell.length_b   1.000
_cell.length_c   1.000
_cell.angle_alpha   90.00
_cell.angle_beta   90.00
_cell.angle_gamma   90.00
#
_symmetry.space_group_name_H-M   'P 1'
#
loop_
_entity.id
_entity.type
_entity.pdbx_description
1 polymer ?
#
loop_
_entity_poly.entity_id
_entity_poly.type
_entity_poly.pdbx_seq_one_letter_code
_entity_poly.pdbx_strand_id
1 'polypeptide(L)'
;MFVNHSTVARWENASRLPDAAMICRLAKCLSVDVNELFQLAARSKENPNVIVVDDSKVILSDCLSVLKEVIPNAMITGFIWPLEAIEYAKNNRVSLSVLDIELGTASGLDLCNTLLEINPCTNIVFLTAYADYSLEAWKTNASGFMLKPLTAENVKEQLKKLRYPFSIEGAYK
;
A
#
# COMPACT_ATOMS: atom_id res chain seq x y z
N MET A 1 17.87 -11.05 -22.45
CA MET A 1 16.96 -10.17 -23.19
C MET A 1 17.49 -8.74 -23.09
N PHE A 2 17.82 -8.11 -24.21
CA PHE A 2 18.30 -6.73 -24.17
C PHE A 2 17.13 -5.79 -24.49
N VAL A 3 16.59 -5.15 -23.45
CA VAL A 3 15.67 -4.03 -23.57
C VAL A 3 16.44 -2.79 -23.13
N ASN A 4 16.36 -1.73 -23.93
CA ASN A 4 17.05 -0.48 -23.61
C ASN A 4 16.40 0.13 -22.35
N HIS A 5 17.20 0.70 -21.46
CA HIS A 5 16.77 1.36 -20.23
C HIS A 5 15.67 2.40 -20.49
N SER A 6 15.77 3.17 -21.59
CA SER A 6 14.75 4.13 -21.98
C SER A 6 13.39 3.49 -22.35
N THR A 7 13.38 2.23 -22.77
CA THR A 7 12.14 1.48 -23.06
C THR A 7 11.46 1.04 -21.76
N VAL A 8 12.24 0.57 -20.79
CA VAL A 8 11.74 0.21 -19.46
C VAL A 8 11.16 1.45 -18.77
N ALA A 9 11.88 2.56 -18.76
CA ALA A 9 11.39 3.81 -18.20
C ALA A 9 10.07 4.31 -18.83
N ARG A 10 9.87 4.06 -20.14
CA ARG A 10 8.59 4.38 -20.79
C ARG A 10 7.45 3.46 -20.35
N TRP A 11 7.74 2.22 -20.00
CA TRP A 11 6.75 1.30 -19.43
C TRP A 11 6.39 1.66 -17.99
N GLU A 12 7.42 2.00 -17.18
CA GLU A 12 7.24 2.40 -15.79
C GLU A 12 6.39 3.66 -15.63
N ASN A 13 6.55 4.63 -16.54
CA ASN A 13 5.75 5.87 -16.53
C ASN A 13 4.49 5.80 -17.42
N ALA A 14 4.10 4.60 -17.87
CA ALA A 14 2.92 4.34 -18.70
C ALA A 14 2.86 5.12 -20.02
N SER A 15 3.96 5.76 -20.47
CA SER A 15 3.99 6.49 -21.76
C SER A 15 4.00 5.56 -22.98
N ARG A 16 4.31 4.29 -22.77
CA ARG A 16 4.20 3.21 -23.74
C ARG A 16 3.94 1.89 -23.03
N LEU A 17 3.04 1.08 -23.56
CA LEU A 17 2.83 -0.29 -23.05
C LEU A 17 3.68 -1.28 -23.84
N PRO A 18 4.18 -2.37 -23.19
CA PRO A 18 4.80 -3.49 -23.90
C PRO A 18 3.76 -4.20 -24.76
N ASP A 19 4.16 -4.68 -25.94
CA ASP A 19 3.31 -5.54 -26.76
C ASP A 19 3.21 -6.98 -26.18
N ALA A 20 2.27 -7.77 -26.71
CA ALA A 20 2.01 -9.11 -26.21
C ALA A 20 3.26 -10.03 -26.29
N ALA A 21 4.05 -9.91 -27.34
CA ALA A 21 5.28 -10.69 -27.47
C ALA A 21 6.32 -10.31 -26.42
N MET A 22 6.38 -9.03 -26.06
CA MET A 22 7.24 -8.51 -25.01
C MET A 22 6.78 -8.95 -23.62
N ILE A 23 5.48 -8.96 -23.36
CA ILE A 23 4.89 -9.46 -22.10
C ILE A 23 5.25 -10.93 -21.91
N CYS A 24 5.13 -11.76 -22.96
CA CYS A 24 5.53 -13.17 -22.90
C CYS A 24 7.04 -13.35 -22.61
N ARG A 25 7.89 -12.48 -23.17
CA ARG A 25 9.33 -12.51 -22.90
C ARG A 25 9.65 -12.06 -21.48
N LEU A 26 8.97 -11.04 -20.96
CA LEU A 26 9.10 -10.59 -19.58
C LEU A 26 8.70 -11.68 -18.59
N ALA A 27 7.56 -12.34 -18.82
CA ALA A 27 7.12 -13.46 -17.99
C ALA A 27 8.16 -14.57 -17.90
N LYS A 28 8.74 -14.98 -19.05
CA LYS A 28 9.82 -15.96 -19.09
C LYS A 28 11.08 -15.51 -18.33
N CYS A 29 11.49 -14.25 -18.49
CA CYS A 29 12.65 -13.71 -17.79
C CYS A 29 12.47 -13.61 -16.28
N LEU A 30 11.22 -13.34 -15.83
CA LEU A 30 10.84 -13.23 -14.42
C LEU A 30 10.46 -14.59 -13.82
N SER A 31 10.41 -15.66 -14.64
CA SER A 31 9.98 -17.01 -14.23
C SER A 31 8.55 -17.02 -13.62
N VAL A 32 7.66 -16.20 -14.18
CA VAL A 32 6.25 -16.13 -13.81
C VAL A 32 5.35 -16.51 -14.98
N ASP A 33 4.12 -16.96 -14.69
CA ASP A 33 3.14 -17.24 -15.72
C ASP A 33 2.60 -15.94 -16.35
N VAL A 34 2.39 -15.95 -17.67
CA VAL A 34 1.83 -14.78 -18.39
C VAL A 34 0.45 -14.38 -17.87
N ASN A 35 -0.38 -15.38 -17.50
CA ASN A 35 -1.70 -15.12 -16.94
C ASN A 35 -1.61 -14.42 -15.58
N GLU A 36 -0.58 -14.73 -14.80
CA GLU A 36 -0.33 -14.06 -13.52
C GLU A 36 -0.04 -12.57 -13.73
N LEU A 37 0.78 -12.21 -14.73
CA LEU A 37 1.01 -10.82 -15.11
C LEU A 37 -0.27 -10.11 -15.58
N PHE A 38 -1.10 -10.78 -16.36
CA PHE A 38 -2.39 -10.21 -16.77
C PHE A 38 -3.37 -10.06 -15.62
N GLN A 39 -3.41 -11.01 -14.67
CA GLN A 39 -4.22 -10.88 -13.47
C GLN A 39 -3.75 -9.72 -12.57
N LEU A 40 -2.45 -9.52 -12.43
CA LEU A 40 -1.90 -8.36 -11.72
C LEU A 40 -2.30 -7.04 -12.39
N ALA A 41 -2.23 -6.98 -13.71
CA ALA A 41 -2.66 -5.80 -14.47
C ALA A 41 -4.18 -5.55 -14.40
N ALA A 42 -5.00 -6.59 -14.41
CA ALA A 42 -6.45 -6.47 -14.23
C ALA A 42 -6.81 -6.01 -12.81
N ARG A 43 -6.11 -6.52 -11.80
CA ARG A 43 -6.28 -6.14 -10.39
C ARG A 43 -5.90 -4.67 -10.12
N SER A 44 -5.02 -4.08 -10.93
CA SER A 44 -4.67 -2.66 -10.81
C SER A 44 -5.83 -1.72 -11.19
N LYS A 45 -6.92 -2.24 -11.78
CA LYS A 45 -8.16 -1.50 -12.09
C LYS A 45 -9.22 -1.61 -10.98
N GLU A 46 -9.02 -2.48 -10.00
CA GLU A 46 -9.92 -2.55 -8.85
C GLU A 46 -9.67 -1.34 -7.94
N ASN A 47 -10.74 -0.86 -7.31
CA ASN A 47 -10.62 0.18 -6.29
C ASN A 47 -9.67 -0.29 -5.19
N PRO A 48 -8.67 0.51 -4.81
CA PRO A 48 -7.72 0.10 -3.80
C PRO A 48 -8.41 -0.12 -2.46
N ASN A 49 -8.07 -1.22 -1.81
CA ASN A 49 -8.55 -1.53 -0.47
C ASN A 49 -7.54 -1.03 0.56
N VAL A 50 -7.99 -0.12 1.40
CA VAL A 50 -7.18 0.59 2.41
C VAL A 50 -7.70 0.25 3.79
N ILE A 51 -6.82 -0.12 4.70
CA ILE A 51 -7.17 -0.27 6.11
C ILE A 51 -6.43 0.74 6.98
N VAL A 52 -7.08 1.14 8.05
CA VAL A 52 -6.50 1.98 9.12
C VAL A 52 -6.67 1.24 10.44
N VAL A 53 -5.59 1.15 11.21
CA VAL A 53 -5.64 0.52 12.53
C VAL A 53 -5.11 1.51 13.57
N ASP A 54 -5.97 1.91 14.49
CA ASP A 54 -5.67 2.84 15.58
C ASP A 54 -6.64 2.57 16.74
N ASP A 55 -6.16 2.42 17.95
CA ASP A 55 -6.96 2.09 19.13
C ASP A 55 -7.83 3.28 19.61
N SER A 56 -7.52 4.50 19.18
CA SER A 56 -8.31 5.70 19.42
C SER A 56 -9.40 5.87 18.36
N LYS A 57 -10.66 5.73 18.76
CA LYS A 57 -11.82 5.96 17.87
C LYS A 57 -11.83 7.34 17.22
N VAL A 58 -11.36 8.35 17.93
CA VAL A 58 -11.34 9.74 17.44
C VAL A 58 -10.31 9.86 16.32
N ILE A 59 -9.07 9.42 16.57
CA ILE A 59 -8.00 9.47 15.56
C ILE A 59 -8.36 8.62 14.35
N LEU A 60 -8.92 7.42 14.58
CA LEU A 60 -9.39 6.55 13.51
C LEU A 60 -10.42 7.24 12.62
N SER A 61 -11.43 7.90 13.21
CA SER A 61 -12.46 8.65 12.46
C SER A 61 -11.86 9.78 11.63
N ASP A 62 -10.92 10.54 12.19
CA ASP A 62 -10.23 11.62 11.50
C ASP A 62 -9.39 11.08 10.33
N CYS A 63 -8.65 10.00 10.55
CA CYS A 63 -7.87 9.32 9.50
C CYS A 63 -8.76 8.83 8.35
N LEU A 64 -9.90 8.21 8.65
CA LEU A 64 -10.84 7.75 7.63
C LEU A 64 -11.40 8.91 6.80
N SER A 65 -11.66 10.05 7.43
CA SER A 65 -12.16 11.25 6.75
C SER A 65 -11.13 11.83 5.79
N VAL A 66 -9.88 11.99 6.24
CA VAL A 66 -8.77 12.49 5.41
C VAL A 66 -8.48 11.55 4.25
N LEU A 67 -8.45 10.24 4.49
CA LEU A 67 -8.19 9.26 3.43
C LEU A 67 -9.32 9.24 2.40
N LYS A 68 -10.59 9.36 2.79
CA LYS A 68 -11.72 9.48 1.85
C LYS A 68 -11.65 10.71 0.97
N GLU A 69 -11.14 11.83 1.50
CA GLU A 69 -10.91 13.04 0.73
C GLU A 69 -9.82 12.83 -0.33
N VAL A 70 -8.70 12.21 0.06
CA VAL A 70 -7.53 12.04 -0.81
C VAL A 70 -7.69 10.89 -1.79
N ILE A 71 -8.39 9.81 -1.39
CA ILE A 71 -8.56 8.58 -2.18
C ILE A 71 -10.05 8.24 -2.26
N PRO A 72 -10.88 9.04 -2.94
CA PRO A 72 -12.34 8.89 -2.93
C PRO A 72 -12.83 7.55 -3.49
N ASN A 73 -12.05 6.94 -4.39
CA ASN A 73 -12.40 5.66 -5.02
C ASN A 73 -11.92 4.44 -4.21
N ALA A 74 -11.20 4.63 -3.10
CA ALA A 74 -10.74 3.53 -2.27
C ALA A 74 -11.87 2.97 -1.40
N MET A 75 -11.85 1.66 -1.19
CA MET A 75 -12.60 1.04 -0.09
C MET A 75 -11.76 1.20 1.18
N ILE A 76 -12.23 2.02 2.13
CA ILE A 76 -11.46 2.35 3.32
C ILE A 76 -12.19 1.80 4.55
N THR A 77 -11.51 0.94 5.31
CA THR A 77 -12.04 0.30 6.52
C THR A 77 -11.15 0.59 7.71
N GLY A 78 -11.75 0.99 8.83
CA GLY A 78 -11.05 1.26 10.08
C GLY A 78 -11.22 0.12 11.09
N PHE A 79 -10.16 -0.17 11.84
CA PHE A 79 -10.14 -1.19 12.89
C PHE A 79 -9.54 -0.60 14.17
N ILE A 80 -10.18 -0.90 15.31
CA ILE A 80 -9.65 -0.56 16.64
C ILE A 80 -8.78 -1.72 17.15
N TRP A 81 -9.12 -2.94 16.75
CA TRP A 81 -8.46 -4.14 17.21
C TRP A 81 -7.57 -4.75 16.12
N PRO A 82 -6.28 -4.99 16.38
CA PRO A 82 -5.37 -5.62 15.42
C PRO A 82 -5.86 -6.97 14.88
N LEU A 83 -6.51 -7.77 15.72
CA LEU A 83 -7.03 -9.09 15.31
C LEU A 83 -8.11 -8.99 14.23
N GLU A 84 -8.98 -7.98 14.29
CA GLU A 84 -10.01 -7.74 13.27
C GLU A 84 -9.38 -7.35 11.93
N ALA A 85 -8.33 -6.52 11.96
CA ALA A 85 -7.57 -6.15 10.77
C ALA A 85 -6.86 -7.35 10.13
N ILE A 86 -6.29 -8.24 10.95
CA ILE A 86 -5.66 -9.49 10.48
C ILE A 86 -6.71 -10.40 9.82
N GLU A 87 -7.85 -10.60 10.46
CA GLU A 87 -8.92 -11.46 9.91
C GLU A 87 -9.49 -10.88 8.61
N TYR A 88 -9.63 -9.55 8.55
CA TYR A 88 -10.01 -8.87 7.32
C TYR A 88 -8.98 -9.09 6.20
N ALA A 89 -7.69 -8.94 6.50
CA ALA A 89 -6.61 -9.09 5.53
C ALA A 89 -6.46 -10.51 4.98
N LYS A 90 -6.82 -11.54 5.75
CA LYS A 90 -6.85 -12.94 5.27
C LYS A 90 -7.88 -13.16 4.17
N ASN A 91 -9.01 -12.44 4.23
CA ASN A 91 -10.13 -12.60 3.31
C ASN A 91 -10.18 -11.52 2.22
N ASN A 92 -9.39 -10.46 2.36
CA ASN A 92 -9.39 -9.32 1.45
C ASN A 92 -7.96 -8.89 1.12
N ARG A 93 -7.69 -8.65 -0.16
CA ARG A 93 -6.40 -8.10 -0.54
C ARG A 93 -6.31 -6.64 -0.11
N VAL A 94 -5.43 -6.34 0.82
CA VAL A 94 -5.16 -4.98 1.28
C VAL A 94 -4.04 -4.37 0.44
N SER A 95 -4.28 -3.20 -0.16
CA SER A 95 -3.31 -2.48 -0.99
C SER A 95 -2.47 -1.50 -0.17
N LEU A 96 -3.08 -0.90 0.86
CA LEU A 96 -2.45 0.04 1.78
C LEU A 96 -2.99 -0.18 3.19
N SER A 97 -2.09 -0.24 4.15
CA SER A 97 -2.41 -0.27 5.58
C SER A 97 -1.75 0.91 6.29
N VAL A 98 -2.54 1.73 6.96
CA VAL A 98 -2.06 2.81 7.83
C VAL A 98 -2.19 2.32 9.26
N LEU A 99 -1.06 2.20 9.97
CA LEU A 99 -0.99 1.56 11.28
C LEU A 99 -0.46 2.55 12.33
N ASP A 100 -1.16 2.68 13.44
CA ASP A 100 -0.51 3.19 14.63
C ASP A 100 0.50 2.15 15.16
N ILE A 101 1.58 2.62 15.77
CA ILE A 101 2.60 1.76 16.37
C ILE A 101 2.14 1.30 17.75
N GLU A 102 1.52 2.18 18.52
CA GLU A 102 1.01 1.87 19.87
C GLU A 102 -0.49 1.53 19.79
N LEU A 103 -0.83 0.25 19.89
CA LEU A 103 -2.19 -0.27 19.79
C LEU A 103 -2.64 -0.86 21.14
N GLY A 104 -2.61 -0.05 22.20
CA GLY A 104 -2.91 -0.48 23.56
C GLY A 104 -1.88 -1.49 24.06
N THR A 105 -2.26 -2.77 24.20
CA THR A 105 -1.35 -3.85 24.61
C THR A 105 -0.64 -4.52 23.43
N ALA A 106 -1.00 -4.19 22.20
CA ALA A 106 -0.43 -4.76 20.98
C ALA A 106 0.55 -3.77 20.32
N SER A 107 1.43 -4.29 19.47
CA SER A 107 2.40 -3.52 18.71
C SER A 107 1.98 -3.43 17.23
N GLY A 108 1.93 -2.23 16.69
CA GLY A 108 1.74 -2.02 15.26
C GLY A 108 2.90 -2.55 14.42
N LEU A 109 4.10 -2.69 14.99
CA LEU A 109 5.25 -3.32 14.33
C LEU A 109 5.02 -4.82 14.12
N ASP A 110 4.46 -5.52 15.12
CA ASP A 110 4.11 -6.94 15.01
C ASP A 110 2.94 -7.13 14.03
N LEU A 111 1.96 -6.23 14.06
CA LEU A 111 0.87 -6.22 13.08
C LEU A 111 1.39 -6.03 11.66
N CYS A 112 2.36 -5.14 11.43
CA CYS A 112 3.02 -4.94 10.14
C CYS A 112 3.60 -6.25 9.61
N ASN A 113 4.38 -6.97 10.44
CA ASN A 113 4.98 -8.24 10.05
C ASN A 113 3.90 -9.27 9.68
N THR A 114 2.86 -9.41 10.49
CA THR A 114 1.74 -10.33 10.23
C THR A 114 1.00 -10.00 8.92
N LEU A 115 0.73 -8.73 8.65
CA LEU A 115 0.08 -8.31 7.40
C LEU A 115 0.95 -8.57 6.17
N LEU A 116 2.27 -8.40 6.29
CA LEU A 116 3.22 -8.69 5.21
C LEU A 116 3.41 -10.19 4.98
N GLU A 117 3.25 -11.03 6.00
CA GLU A 117 3.20 -12.50 5.84
C GLU A 117 1.95 -12.93 5.05
N ILE A 118 0.80 -12.29 5.29
CA ILE A 118 -0.45 -12.56 4.56
C ILE A 118 -0.34 -12.09 3.11
N ASN A 119 0.14 -10.87 2.90
CA ASN A 119 0.34 -10.30 1.56
C ASN A 119 1.60 -9.43 1.51
N PRO A 120 2.72 -9.97 0.99
CA PRO A 120 4.00 -9.24 0.89
C PRO A 120 3.95 -7.97 0.03
N CYS A 121 2.91 -7.80 -0.79
CA CYS A 121 2.73 -6.62 -1.64
C CYS A 121 1.83 -5.55 -1.00
N THR A 122 1.46 -5.69 0.27
CA THR A 122 0.75 -4.63 0.99
C THR A 122 1.70 -3.46 1.28
N ASN A 123 1.31 -2.24 0.92
CA ASN A 123 2.01 -1.06 1.39
C ASN A 123 1.65 -0.82 2.84
N ILE A 124 2.63 -0.81 3.73
CA ILE A 124 2.44 -0.45 5.14
C ILE A 124 3.00 0.94 5.37
N VAL A 125 2.20 1.81 5.97
CA VAL A 125 2.62 3.14 6.39
C VAL A 125 2.29 3.31 7.87
N PHE A 126 3.30 3.55 8.68
CA PHE A 126 3.09 3.85 10.09
C PHE A 126 2.61 5.28 10.29
N LEU A 127 1.67 5.48 11.20
CA LEU A 127 1.17 6.78 11.63
C LEU A 127 1.19 6.83 13.15
N THR A 128 2.11 7.55 13.75
CA THR A 128 2.30 7.59 15.21
C THR A 128 2.52 9.02 15.72
N ALA A 129 2.28 9.24 17.00
CA ALA A 129 2.60 10.49 17.68
C ALA A 129 4.11 10.64 17.99
N TYR A 130 4.88 9.55 17.93
CA TYR A 130 6.25 9.50 18.43
C TYR A 130 7.26 9.29 17.31
N ALA A 131 8.11 10.31 17.09
CA ALA A 131 9.16 10.26 16.07
C ALA A 131 10.25 9.21 16.33
N ASP A 132 10.47 8.84 17.59
CA ASP A 132 11.52 7.92 18.03
C ASP A 132 11.34 6.51 17.46
N TYR A 133 10.11 6.10 17.14
CA TYR A 133 9.84 4.82 16.49
C TYR A 133 10.29 4.75 15.02
N SER A 134 10.75 5.85 14.43
CA SER A 134 11.19 5.86 13.04
C SER A 134 12.29 4.83 12.76
N LEU A 135 13.26 4.66 13.68
CA LEU A 135 14.34 3.67 13.54
C LEU A 135 13.84 2.23 13.59
N GLU A 136 12.82 1.94 14.40
CA GLU A 136 12.22 0.61 14.50
C GLU A 136 11.35 0.32 13.27
N ALA A 137 10.58 1.30 12.81
CA ALA A 137 9.81 1.23 11.58
C ALA A 137 10.71 0.92 10.36
N TRP A 138 11.92 1.51 10.30
CA TRP A 138 12.88 1.24 9.23
C TRP A 138 13.41 -0.19 9.22
N LYS A 139 13.39 -0.91 10.33
CA LYS A 139 13.77 -2.33 10.38
C LYS A 139 12.70 -3.26 9.82
N THR A 140 11.48 -2.79 9.67
CA THR A 140 10.40 -3.50 9.02
C THR A 140 10.47 -3.30 7.50
N ASN A 141 9.70 -4.06 6.76
CA ASN A 141 9.52 -3.84 5.32
C ASN A 141 8.40 -2.83 5.01
N ALA A 142 8.13 -1.88 5.91
CA ALA A 142 7.14 -0.83 5.69
C ALA A 142 7.51 0.07 4.50
N SER A 143 6.48 0.62 3.84
CA SER A 143 6.62 1.53 2.70
C SER A 143 6.77 3.00 3.15
N GLY A 144 6.50 3.31 4.42
CA GLY A 144 6.59 4.66 4.90
C GLY A 144 6.28 4.86 6.38
N PHE A 145 6.46 6.12 6.79
CA PHE A 145 6.26 6.57 8.16
C PHE A 145 5.75 8.00 8.15
N MET A 146 4.73 8.30 8.94
CA MET A 146 4.14 9.62 9.12
C MET A 146 3.91 9.91 10.60
N LEU A 147 3.97 11.18 10.95
CA LEU A 147 3.59 11.65 12.29
C LEU A 147 2.12 12.07 12.32
N LYS A 148 1.44 11.80 13.43
CA LYS A 148 0.12 12.35 13.71
C LYS A 148 0.21 13.88 13.91
N PRO A 149 -0.78 14.67 13.47
CA PRO A 149 -2.02 14.25 12.85
C PRO A 149 -1.86 13.92 11.37
N LEU A 150 -2.72 13.04 10.85
CA LEU A 150 -2.78 12.75 9.42
C LEU A 150 -3.34 13.96 8.68
N THR A 151 -2.65 14.41 7.62
CA THR A 151 -3.11 15.50 6.76
C THR A 151 -3.20 15.05 5.31
N ALA A 152 -4.06 15.72 4.53
CA ALA A 152 -4.21 15.41 3.10
C ALA A 152 -2.90 15.56 2.33
N GLU A 153 -2.08 16.56 2.68
CA GLU A 153 -0.77 16.80 2.08
C GLU A 153 0.19 15.64 2.34
N ASN A 154 0.29 15.22 3.62
CA ASN A 154 1.19 14.13 4.02
C ASN A 154 0.79 12.81 3.36
N VAL A 155 -0.52 12.53 3.25
CA VAL A 155 -1.03 11.37 2.54
C VAL A 155 -0.64 11.42 1.06
N LYS A 156 -0.89 12.55 0.36
CA LYS A 156 -0.53 12.71 -1.05
C LYS A 156 0.95 12.53 -1.31
N GLU A 157 1.81 13.04 -0.42
CA GLU A 157 3.26 12.84 -0.53
C GLU A 157 3.67 11.39 -0.28
N GLN A 158 3.06 10.74 0.72
CA GLN A 158 3.37 9.37 1.05
C GLN A 158 2.94 8.39 -0.06
N LEU A 159 1.80 8.62 -0.69
CA LEU A 159 1.30 7.82 -1.81
C LEU A 159 2.27 7.78 -3.01
N LYS A 160 3.04 8.87 -3.23
CA LYS A 160 4.08 8.92 -4.28
C LYS A 160 5.30 8.06 -3.98
N LYS A 161 5.51 7.68 -2.71
CA LYS A 161 6.68 6.95 -2.21
C LYS A 161 6.38 5.48 -1.91
N LEU A 162 5.16 5.01 -2.17
CA LEU A 162 4.78 3.64 -1.91
C LEU A 162 5.64 2.65 -2.71
N ARG A 163 5.98 1.53 -2.09
CA ARG A 163 6.84 0.50 -2.69
C ARG A 163 6.14 -0.25 -3.82
N TYR A 164 4.84 -0.51 -3.66
CA TYR A 164 4.05 -1.26 -4.63
C TYR A 164 3.05 -0.34 -5.33
N PRO A 165 2.72 -0.62 -6.61
CA PRO A 165 1.77 0.20 -7.36
C PRO A 165 0.45 0.36 -6.61
N PHE A 166 0.01 1.60 -6.52
CA PHE A 166 -1.23 1.99 -5.88
C PHE A 166 -2.00 2.89 -6.86
N SER A 167 -2.98 2.30 -7.56
CA SER A 167 -3.73 3.03 -8.58
C SER A 167 -4.80 3.91 -7.95
N ILE A 168 -4.65 5.21 -8.12
CA ILE A 168 -5.69 6.19 -7.80
C ILE A 168 -6.15 6.77 -9.13
N GLU A 169 -7.36 6.43 -9.58
CA GLU A 169 -7.92 7.10 -10.75
C GLU A 169 -8.12 8.59 -10.44
N GLY A 170 -7.37 9.46 -11.13
CA GLY A 170 -7.48 10.92 -11.05
C GLY A 170 -6.44 11.66 -10.20
N ALA A 171 -5.51 11.00 -9.52
CA ALA A 171 -4.53 11.65 -8.65
C ALA A 171 -3.29 12.22 -9.37
N TYR A 172 -3.13 11.97 -10.65
CA TYR A 172 -2.02 12.47 -11.46
C TYR A 172 -2.55 13.26 -12.68
N LYS A 173 -3.11 14.43 -12.39
CA LYS A 173 -3.25 15.50 -13.39
C LYS A 173 -2.38 16.67 -13.00
#